data_279d9cc34ee656e325634125e9cfbc9a
#
_entry.id   279d9cc34ee656e325634125e9cfbc9a
#
_cell.length_a   1.000
_cell.length_b   1.000
_cell.length_c   1.000
_cell.angle_alpha   90.00
_cell.angle_beta   90.00
_cell.angle_gamma   90.00
#
_symmetry.space_group_name_H-M   'P 1'
#
loop_
_entity.id
_entity.type
_entity.pdbx_description
1 polymer ?
#
loop_
_entity_poly.entity_id
_entity_poly.type
_entity_poly.pdbx_seq_one_letter_code
_entity_poly.pdbx_strand_id
1 'polypeptide(L)'
;DLALQAEGYYFDGLTADDLGLVIEPRSQESADGFLARIKQAGYRPSAYGQTSFTGSGQTVRVQAMTEPGGSTPYLAGEADRADGGGTGTGSFGTWVWVFRRASQSDEAKQYLVRDWSSTFLEAAESNVNRRKVAVESTVTEHSAHVGSELSDTITVSGFPSDHGSFAGNEEYGFGADRPHATVSVWWSGDADDAVNDEAYKPTGAEVPAEDEHHRLVGSWEIPARNGTFKFGAGSLDAHGEPVHIVADQHGWYVFVWEFAGDDRVMPAASRYDDAWERTRVFEPGEPEEPEEPVESEEQLPHTGISMVMPSAVAVAFLSVGCTMLAIVKRRRR
;
A
#
# COMPACT_ATOMS: atom_id res chain seq x y z
N ASP A 1 40.86 2.58 15.44
CA ASP A 1 40.29 2.77 14.10
C ASP A 1 39.72 4.17 14.01
N LEU A 2 40.06 4.90 12.95
CA LEU A 2 39.56 6.26 12.71
C LEU A 2 38.09 6.20 12.33
N ALA A 3 37.23 6.92 13.08
CA ALA A 3 35.81 7.03 12.76
C ALA A 3 35.50 8.39 12.17
N LEU A 4 34.79 8.42 11.04
CA LEU A 4 34.25 9.63 10.42
C LEU A 4 32.77 9.77 10.78
N GLN A 5 32.39 10.90 11.37
CA GLN A 5 31.01 11.23 11.68
C GLN A 5 30.28 11.67 10.42
N ALA A 6 29.12 11.06 10.14
CA ALA A 6 28.27 11.36 8.99
C ALA A 6 26.88 11.78 9.44
N GLU A 7 26.30 12.69 8.70
CA GLU A 7 24.91 13.09 8.80
C GLU A 7 24.21 12.68 7.51
N GLY A 8 23.08 11.99 7.62
CA GLY A 8 22.24 11.57 6.51
C GLY A 8 20.96 12.39 6.44
N TYR A 9 20.60 12.82 5.26
CA TYR A 9 19.36 13.52 4.96
C TYR A 9 18.56 12.68 3.98
N TYR A 10 17.38 12.24 4.39
CA TYR A 10 16.50 11.42 3.55
C TYR A 10 15.47 12.30 2.86
N PHE A 11 15.33 12.11 1.57
CA PHE A 11 14.36 12.81 0.72
C PHE A 11 13.37 11.77 0.22
N ASP A 12 12.10 11.95 0.52
CA ASP A 12 10.99 11.08 0.17
C ASP A 12 10.01 11.80 -0.77
N GLY A 13 9.05 11.05 -1.32
CA GLY A 13 8.02 11.62 -2.19
C GLY A 13 8.52 11.96 -3.60
N LEU A 14 9.67 11.40 -4.00
CA LEU A 14 10.19 11.58 -5.35
C LEU A 14 9.36 10.77 -6.35
N THR A 15 9.15 11.34 -7.53
CA THR A 15 8.40 10.74 -8.63
C THR A 15 9.33 10.02 -9.62
N ALA A 16 8.75 9.31 -10.57
CA ALA A 16 9.52 8.70 -11.66
C ALA A 16 10.28 9.75 -12.50
N ASP A 17 9.72 10.95 -12.64
CA ASP A 17 10.33 12.05 -13.39
C ASP A 17 11.54 12.65 -12.65
N ASP A 18 11.60 12.50 -11.33
CA ASP A 18 12.75 12.96 -10.53
C ASP A 18 13.96 12.03 -10.68
N LEU A 19 13.74 10.74 -11.00
CA LEU A 19 14.84 9.81 -11.24
C LEU A 19 15.64 10.28 -12.47
N GLY A 20 16.92 10.51 -12.27
CA GLY A 20 17.79 11.08 -13.30
C GLY A 20 18.08 12.57 -13.14
N LEU A 21 17.40 13.29 -12.22
CA LEU A 21 17.74 14.66 -11.84
C LEU A 21 18.89 14.68 -10.83
N VAL A 22 19.95 13.98 -11.15
CA VAL A 22 21.13 13.82 -10.30
C VAL A 22 21.78 15.18 -10.02
N ILE A 23 21.98 15.51 -8.74
CA ILE A 23 22.67 16.74 -8.32
C ILE A 23 23.98 16.36 -7.63
N GLU A 24 25.09 16.61 -8.30
CA GLU A 24 26.43 16.37 -7.75
C GLU A 24 26.91 17.56 -6.91
N PRO A 25 27.66 17.29 -5.82
CA PRO A 25 28.35 18.36 -5.08
C PRO A 25 29.41 19.04 -5.97
N ARG A 26 29.49 20.39 -5.90
CA ARG A 26 30.49 21.14 -6.66
C ARG A 26 31.85 21.08 -5.95
N SER A 27 32.93 21.27 -6.71
CA SER A 27 34.26 21.38 -6.12
C SER A 27 34.31 22.46 -5.06
N GLN A 28 34.80 22.13 -3.86
CA GLN A 28 34.90 23.02 -2.69
C GLN A 28 33.57 23.54 -2.11
N GLU A 29 32.42 22.98 -2.52
CA GLU A 29 31.13 23.30 -1.95
C GLU A 29 31.07 22.77 -0.50
N SER A 30 30.57 23.60 0.44
CA SER A 30 30.29 23.15 1.80
C SER A 30 29.05 22.25 1.82
N ALA A 31 28.93 21.40 2.85
CA ALA A 31 27.73 20.55 3.05
C ALA A 31 26.44 21.40 3.09
N ASP A 32 26.48 22.55 3.79
CA ASP A 32 25.32 23.46 3.84
C ASP A 32 24.99 24.08 2.50
N GLY A 33 26.01 24.46 1.72
CA GLY A 33 25.84 24.99 0.37
C GLY A 33 25.17 23.97 -0.56
N PHE A 34 25.62 22.73 -0.48
CA PHE A 34 25.05 21.63 -1.26
C PHE A 34 23.58 21.35 -0.89
N LEU A 35 23.28 21.19 0.40
CA LEU A 35 21.92 21.00 0.89
C LEU A 35 21.01 22.19 0.54
N ALA A 36 21.52 23.43 0.61
CA ALA A 36 20.77 24.60 0.19
C ALA A 36 20.43 24.57 -1.31
N ARG A 37 21.34 24.06 -2.15
CA ARG A 37 21.13 23.94 -3.60
C ARG A 37 20.08 22.87 -3.92
N ILE A 38 20.08 21.71 -3.23
CA ILE A 38 19.02 20.70 -3.33
C ILE A 38 17.68 21.33 -2.94
N LYS A 39 17.64 22.11 -1.85
CA LYS A 39 16.44 22.83 -1.41
C LYS A 39 15.96 23.87 -2.43
N GLN A 40 16.87 24.58 -3.12
CA GLN A 40 16.54 25.52 -4.20
C GLN A 40 15.95 24.81 -5.43
N ALA A 41 16.35 23.56 -5.68
CA ALA A 41 15.77 22.73 -6.72
C ALA A 41 14.34 22.19 -6.37
N GLY A 42 13.84 22.48 -5.16
CA GLY A 42 12.51 22.12 -4.73
C GLY A 42 12.44 20.96 -3.74
N TYR A 43 13.55 20.25 -3.50
CA TYR A 43 13.57 19.06 -2.65
C TYR A 43 13.86 19.43 -1.19
N ARG A 44 13.15 18.76 -0.27
CA ARG A 44 13.34 18.96 1.17
C ARG A 44 13.49 17.60 1.85
N PRO A 45 14.44 17.48 2.80
CA PRO A 45 14.54 16.24 3.55
C PRO A 45 13.32 16.05 4.44
N SER A 46 12.84 14.81 4.47
CA SER A 46 11.75 14.34 5.33
C SER A 46 12.25 13.63 6.60
N ALA A 47 13.51 13.16 6.57
CA ALA A 47 14.14 12.53 7.71
C ALA A 47 15.63 12.86 7.80
N TYR A 48 16.20 12.61 8.98
CA TYR A 48 17.59 12.87 9.32
C TYR A 48 18.17 11.68 10.08
N GLY A 49 19.40 11.34 9.82
CA GLY A 49 20.12 10.29 10.53
C GLY A 49 21.57 10.66 10.82
N GLN A 50 22.14 10.07 11.85
CA GLN A 50 23.55 10.20 12.18
C GLN A 50 24.20 8.83 12.35
N THR A 51 25.43 8.69 11.89
CA THR A 51 26.23 7.49 12.04
C THR A 51 27.72 7.81 12.02
N SER A 52 28.55 6.80 12.21
CA SER A 52 29.99 6.89 12.04
C SER A 52 30.50 5.75 11.17
N PHE A 53 31.42 6.06 10.27
CA PHE A 53 32.09 5.10 9.41
C PHE A 53 33.53 4.89 9.87
N THR A 54 33.96 3.62 9.97
CA THR A 54 35.32 3.22 10.38
C THR A 54 36.11 2.58 9.25
N GLY A 55 35.54 2.46 8.06
CA GLY A 55 36.19 1.89 6.87
C GLY A 55 35.37 2.10 5.60
N SER A 56 36.00 1.86 4.45
CA SER A 56 35.33 1.88 3.15
C SER A 56 34.47 0.61 2.96
N GLY A 57 33.35 0.75 2.21
CA GLY A 57 32.44 -0.36 1.94
C GLY A 57 31.67 -0.86 3.16
N GLN A 58 31.67 -0.12 4.26
CA GLN A 58 30.95 -0.45 5.47
C GLN A 58 29.46 -0.17 5.31
N THR A 59 28.63 -1.19 5.54
CA THR A 59 27.19 -1.01 5.70
C THR A 59 26.88 -0.68 7.15
N VAL A 60 26.16 0.43 7.37
CA VAL A 60 25.72 0.86 8.70
C VAL A 60 24.20 0.90 8.76
N ARG A 61 23.65 0.57 9.92
CA ARG A 61 22.23 0.79 10.20
C ARG A 61 22.07 2.16 10.83
N VAL A 62 21.15 2.95 10.28
CA VAL A 62 20.85 4.29 10.76
C VAL A 62 19.41 4.32 11.24
N GLN A 63 19.20 4.85 12.43
CA GLN A 63 17.88 5.21 12.89
C GLN A 63 17.60 6.63 12.40
N ALA A 64 16.76 6.74 11.38
CA ALA A 64 16.34 8.03 10.88
C ALA A 64 15.44 8.74 11.89
N MET A 65 15.55 10.06 11.95
CA MET A 65 14.79 10.94 12.82
C MET A 65 13.92 11.87 11.98
N THR A 66 12.80 12.35 12.50
CA THR A 66 11.89 13.26 11.78
C THR A 66 12.48 14.66 11.56
N GLU A 67 13.49 15.03 12.34
CA GLU A 67 14.17 16.31 12.25
C GLU A 67 15.62 16.20 12.77
N PRO A 68 16.53 17.08 12.35
CA PRO A 68 17.90 17.12 12.86
C PRO A 68 17.91 17.28 14.39
N GLY A 69 18.59 16.34 15.07
CA GLY A 69 18.64 16.31 16.53
C GLY A 69 17.34 15.88 17.23
N GLY A 70 16.30 15.51 16.48
CA GLY A 70 15.06 14.99 17.01
C GLY A 70 15.23 13.63 17.68
N SER A 71 14.32 13.30 18.60
CA SER A 71 14.29 12.00 19.29
C SER A 71 13.28 11.02 18.69
N THR A 72 12.36 11.51 17.85
CA THR A 72 11.29 10.70 17.24
C THR A 72 11.82 10.00 15.99
N PRO A 73 11.83 8.67 15.94
CA PRO A 73 12.25 7.94 14.75
C PRO A 73 11.33 8.26 13.56
N TYR A 74 11.91 8.46 12.41
CA TYR A 74 11.19 8.44 11.16
C TYR A 74 10.98 6.98 10.73
N LEU A 75 9.76 6.62 10.46
CA LEU A 75 9.40 5.32 9.93
C LEU A 75 9.12 5.49 8.44
N ALA A 76 10.15 5.37 7.62
CA ALA A 76 10.01 5.36 6.17
C ALA A 76 9.18 4.15 5.78
N GLY A 77 7.98 4.38 5.33
CA GLY A 77 7.01 3.39 4.88
C GLY A 77 6.92 2.15 5.78
N GLU A 78 5.80 1.86 6.33
CA GLU A 78 5.59 0.61 7.08
C GLU A 78 5.76 -0.63 6.19
N ALA A 79 5.96 -0.44 4.87
CA ALA A 79 6.23 -1.51 3.92
C ALA A 79 7.40 -2.42 4.30
N ASP A 80 8.40 -1.85 4.98
CA ASP A 80 9.59 -2.59 5.41
C ASP A 80 9.42 -3.27 6.78
N ARG A 81 8.27 -3.17 7.39
CA ARG A 81 7.98 -3.91 8.62
C ARG A 81 7.62 -5.35 8.31
N ALA A 82 8.15 -6.27 9.09
CA ALA A 82 7.91 -7.70 8.96
C ALA A 82 6.43 -8.11 9.11
N ASP A 83 5.58 -7.22 9.64
CA ASP A 83 4.14 -7.40 9.80
C ASP A 83 3.30 -6.91 8.60
N GLY A 84 3.96 -6.40 7.56
CA GLY A 84 3.29 -5.98 6.32
C GLY A 84 2.44 -4.70 6.45
N GLY A 85 2.60 -3.92 7.52
CA GLY A 85 1.84 -2.69 7.75
C GLY A 85 2.35 -1.48 6.96
N GLY A 86 2.38 -1.51 5.63
CA GLY A 86 2.93 -0.42 4.82
C GLY A 86 2.06 0.84 4.76
N THR A 87 2.58 1.98 5.21
CA THR A 87 2.03 3.33 4.92
C THR A 87 2.83 4.05 3.83
N GLY A 88 3.68 3.31 3.10
CA GLY A 88 4.48 3.83 2.01
C GLY A 88 3.62 4.55 0.97
N THR A 89 4.19 5.55 0.31
CA THR A 89 3.50 6.36 -0.70
C THR A 89 3.54 5.74 -2.09
N GLY A 90 4.36 4.70 -2.30
CA GLY A 90 4.73 4.18 -3.62
C GLY A 90 5.65 5.13 -4.38
N SER A 91 6.25 6.10 -3.68
CA SER A 91 7.21 7.06 -4.20
C SER A 91 8.64 6.54 -4.04
N PHE A 92 9.57 7.25 -4.67
CA PHE A 92 10.99 7.00 -4.52
C PHE A 92 11.58 7.87 -3.40
N GLY A 93 12.67 7.40 -2.82
CA GLY A 93 13.43 8.11 -1.81
C GLY A 93 14.92 7.98 -2.03
N THR A 94 15.69 8.92 -1.50
CA THR A 94 17.16 8.89 -1.57
C THR A 94 17.80 9.47 -0.32
N TRP A 95 18.93 8.92 0.08
CA TRP A 95 19.77 9.47 1.12
C TRP A 95 20.85 10.34 0.53
N VAL A 96 21.11 11.49 1.18
CA VAL A 96 22.29 12.32 0.96
C VAL A 96 23.12 12.34 2.23
N TRP A 97 24.32 11.81 2.14
CA TRP A 97 25.27 11.78 3.24
C TRP A 97 26.21 12.96 3.17
N VAL A 98 26.45 13.59 4.32
CA VAL A 98 27.44 14.68 4.44
C VAL A 98 28.40 14.38 5.57
N PHE A 99 29.67 14.65 5.34
CA PHE A 99 30.74 14.59 6.32
C PHE A 99 31.23 16.03 6.53
N ARG A 100 30.81 16.62 7.65
CA ARG A 100 31.27 18.00 7.99
C ARG A 100 32.60 17.92 8.64
N ARG A 101 33.58 18.65 8.10
CA ARG A 101 34.92 18.72 8.69
C ARG A 101 34.87 19.27 10.12
N ALA A 102 34.01 20.24 10.38
CA ALA A 102 33.88 20.87 11.70
C ALA A 102 33.49 19.90 12.82
N SER A 103 32.65 18.89 12.51
CA SER A 103 32.15 17.88 13.48
C SER A 103 33.11 16.72 13.71
N GLN A 104 34.22 16.63 12.97
CA GLN A 104 35.17 15.53 13.10
C GLN A 104 36.13 15.72 14.29
N SER A 105 36.69 14.60 14.77
CA SER A 105 37.82 14.61 15.70
C SER A 105 39.06 15.31 15.09
N ASP A 106 39.98 15.77 15.91
CA ASP A 106 41.20 16.40 15.41
C ASP A 106 42.07 15.45 14.60
N GLU A 107 42.05 14.16 14.90
CA GLU A 107 42.68 13.11 14.11
C GLU A 107 42.00 12.97 12.74
N ALA A 108 40.66 12.87 12.69
CA ALA A 108 39.90 12.74 11.45
C ALA A 108 40.05 13.96 10.54
N LYS A 109 40.18 15.19 11.09
CA LYS A 109 40.40 16.45 10.35
C LYS A 109 41.69 16.46 9.55
N GLN A 110 42.67 15.59 9.87
CA GLN A 110 43.90 15.48 9.10
C GLN A 110 43.66 14.80 7.74
N TYR A 111 42.60 13.97 7.65
CA TYR A 111 42.24 13.23 6.45
C TYR A 111 41.04 13.86 5.72
N LEU A 112 40.11 14.44 6.45
CA LEU A 112 38.98 15.19 5.87
C LEU A 112 39.34 16.67 5.83
N VAL A 113 39.99 17.11 4.75
CA VAL A 113 40.49 18.48 4.61
C VAL A 113 39.37 19.52 4.37
N ARG A 114 38.18 19.08 3.98
CA ARG A 114 36.96 19.88 3.73
C ARG A 114 35.73 19.02 3.95
N ASP A 115 34.55 19.66 3.91
CA ASP A 115 33.30 18.91 3.86
C ASP A 115 33.24 18.00 2.62
N TRP A 116 32.56 16.88 2.78
CA TRP A 116 32.26 15.95 1.68
C TRP A 116 30.76 15.65 1.69
N SER A 117 30.18 15.49 0.53
CA SER A 117 28.77 15.09 0.36
C SER A 117 28.65 14.01 -0.71
N SER A 118 27.73 13.06 -0.50
CA SER A 118 27.31 12.18 -1.56
C SER A 118 26.44 12.91 -2.58
N THR A 119 26.18 12.29 -3.72
CA THR A 119 25.32 12.82 -4.75
C THR A 119 23.85 12.69 -4.34
N PHE A 120 23.02 13.68 -4.68
CA PHE A 120 21.57 13.56 -4.55
C PHE A 120 21.04 12.71 -5.70
N LEU A 121 20.15 11.75 -5.39
CA LEU A 121 19.67 10.72 -6.33
C LEU A 121 20.80 9.83 -6.85
N GLU A 122 21.72 9.46 -5.99
CA GLU A 122 22.66 8.37 -6.27
C GLU A 122 21.92 7.03 -6.19
N ALA A 123 22.06 6.19 -7.22
CA ALA A 123 21.29 4.94 -7.33
C ALA A 123 21.52 4.01 -6.11
N ALA A 124 22.75 3.92 -5.61
CA ALA A 124 23.09 3.09 -4.44
C ALA A 124 22.47 3.58 -3.12
N GLU A 125 22.03 4.82 -3.06
CA GLU A 125 21.41 5.46 -1.88
C GLU A 125 19.90 5.68 -2.06
N SER A 126 19.33 5.14 -3.13
CA SER A 126 17.92 5.32 -3.48
C SER A 126 17.11 4.05 -3.25
N ASN A 127 15.86 4.21 -2.85
CA ASN A 127 14.93 3.13 -2.53
C ASN A 127 13.51 3.47 -2.97
N VAL A 128 12.63 2.49 -2.91
CA VAL A 128 11.18 2.68 -3.09
C VAL A 128 10.46 2.48 -1.77
N ASN A 129 9.53 3.38 -1.44
CA ASN A 129 8.65 3.27 -0.29
C ASN A 129 7.36 2.56 -0.70
N ARG A 130 7.32 1.23 -0.57
CA ARG A 130 6.20 0.40 -1.03
C ARG A 130 4.90 0.76 -0.33
N ARG A 131 3.81 0.77 -1.08
CA ARG A 131 2.47 1.11 -0.60
C ARG A 131 1.59 -0.13 -0.49
N LYS A 132 0.73 -0.14 0.52
CA LYS A 132 -0.38 -1.09 0.63
C LYS A 132 -1.57 -0.62 -0.19
N VAL A 133 -2.24 -1.56 -0.83
CA VAL A 133 -3.55 -1.37 -1.45
C VAL A 133 -4.61 -2.05 -0.61
N ALA A 134 -5.83 -1.54 -0.67
CA ALA A 134 -7.01 -2.13 -0.10
C ALA A 134 -7.99 -2.46 -1.24
N VAL A 135 -8.65 -3.60 -1.10
CA VAL A 135 -9.74 -4.02 -1.98
C VAL A 135 -10.97 -4.28 -1.12
N GLU A 136 -12.10 -3.83 -1.60
CA GLU A 136 -13.43 -4.13 -1.10
C GLU A 136 -14.26 -4.60 -2.29
N SER A 137 -14.99 -5.67 -2.13
CA SER A 137 -15.74 -6.29 -3.22
C SER A 137 -17.09 -6.77 -2.73
N THR A 138 -18.05 -6.80 -3.61
CA THR A 138 -19.41 -7.27 -3.31
C THR A 138 -20.03 -7.86 -4.57
N VAL A 139 -20.41 -9.14 -4.51
CA VAL A 139 -21.18 -9.76 -5.59
C VAL A 139 -22.53 -9.09 -5.77
N THR A 140 -23.02 -9.03 -6.99
CA THR A 140 -24.32 -8.42 -7.28
C THR A 140 -25.46 -9.21 -6.67
N GLU A 141 -25.36 -10.56 -6.71
CA GLU A 141 -26.38 -11.47 -6.22
C GLU A 141 -25.74 -12.47 -5.23
N HIS A 142 -26.16 -12.44 -3.96
CA HIS A 142 -25.71 -13.43 -2.97
C HIS A 142 -26.36 -14.80 -3.12
N SER A 143 -27.48 -14.87 -3.85
CA SER A 143 -28.13 -16.11 -4.26
C SER A 143 -28.52 -16.06 -5.72
N ALA A 144 -28.41 -17.20 -6.42
CA ALA A 144 -28.74 -17.34 -7.83
C ALA A 144 -29.15 -18.80 -8.15
N HIS A 145 -29.61 -19.04 -9.36
CA HIS A 145 -29.87 -20.39 -9.86
C HIS A 145 -28.86 -20.82 -10.93
N VAL A 146 -28.71 -22.12 -11.10
CA VAL A 146 -27.94 -22.68 -12.23
C VAL A 146 -28.39 -22.04 -13.53
N GLY A 147 -27.45 -21.60 -14.34
CA GLY A 147 -27.66 -20.87 -15.59
C GLY A 147 -27.65 -19.33 -15.43
N SER A 148 -27.63 -18.80 -14.22
CA SER A 148 -27.52 -17.36 -13.98
C SER A 148 -26.14 -16.85 -14.36
N GLU A 149 -26.10 -15.62 -14.88
CA GLU A 149 -24.86 -14.89 -15.10
C GLU A 149 -24.48 -14.15 -13.79
N LEU A 150 -23.26 -14.37 -13.32
CA LEU A 150 -22.76 -13.82 -12.06
C LEU A 150 -21.89 -12.59 -12.33
N SER A 151 -21.89 -11.66 -11.38
CA SER A 151 -21.07 -10.45 -11.44
C SER A 151 -20.70 -9.92 -10.07
N ASP A 152 -19.66 -9.11 -10.04
CA ASP A 152 -19.09 -8.51 -8.84
C ASP A 152 -18.79 -7.03 -9.06
N THR A 153 -18.71 -6.27 -7.96
CA THR A 153 -18.28 -4.88 -7.94
C THR A 153 -17.06 -4.74 -7.03
N ILE A 154 -15.89 -4.55 -7.64
CA ILE A 154 -14.61 -4.51 -6.97
C ILE A 154 -14.17 -3.05 -6.84
N THR A 155 -13.93 -2.58 -5.61
CA THR A 155 -13.40 -1.24 -5.33
C THR A 155 -11.98 -1.35 -4.80
N VAL A 156 -11.04 -0.77 -5.53
CA VAL A 156 -9.61 -0.79 -5.21
C VAL A 156 -9.13 0.61 -4.86
N SER A 157 -8.36 0.73 -3.79
CA SER A 157 -7.76 1.98 -3.34
C SER A 157 -6.34 1.76 -2.85
N GLY A 158 -5.53 2.82 -2.86
CA GLY A 158 -4.17 2.78 -2.35
C GLY A 158 -3.09 2.70 -3.41
N PHE A 159 -3.37 2.40 -4.68
CA PHE A 159 -2.34 2.53 -5.72
C PHE A 159 -1.84 3.98 -5.83
N PRO A 160 -0.54 4.22 -6.11
CA PRO A 160 -0.07 5.53 -6.54
C PRO A 160 -0.88 6.04 -7.74
N SER A 161 -1.10 7.35 -7.83
CA SER A 161 -1.96 7.93 -8.90
C SER A 161 -1.42 7.71 -10.30
N ASP A 162 -0.12 7.49 -10.44
CA ASP A 162 0.62 7.24 -11.67
C ASP A 162 0.96 5.75 -11.87
N HIS A 163 0.41 4.86 -11.02
CA HIS A 163 0.68 3.43 -11.12
C HIS A 163 0.23 2.85 -12.47
N GLY A 164 1.07 2.00 -13.03
CA GLY A 164 0.91 1.43 -14.36
C GLY A 164 1.61 2.21 -15.48
N SER A 165 2.18 3.39 -15.18
CA SER A 165 2.93 4.21 -16.16
C SER A 165 4.45 4.17 -15.97
N PHE A 166 4.96 3.73 -14.83
CA PHE A 166 6.40 3.60 -14.61
C PHE A 166 6.95 2.35 -15.30
N ALA A 167 7.84 2.57 -16.27
CA ALA A 167 8.43 1.50 -17.08
C ALA A 167 9.66 0.82 -16.44
N GLY A 168 9.99 1.20 -15.19
CA GLY A 168 11.22 0.77 -14.51
C GLY A 168 12.39 1.71 -14.78
N ASN A 169 13.46 1.52 -14.01
CA ASN A 169 14.73 2.22 -14.19
C ASN A 169 15.89 1.29 -13.80
N GLU A 170 16.61 0.78 -14.80
CA GLU A 170 17.69 -0.19 -14.60
C GLU A 170 18.88 0.40 -13.82
N GLU A 171 19.16 1.70 -13.93
CA GLU A 171 20.25 2.37 -13.21
C GLU A 171 20.02 2.29 -11.69
N TYR A 172 18.77 2.43 -11.27
CA TYR A 172 18.36 2.34 -9.86
C TYR A 172 17.99 0.92 -9.44
N GLY A 173 17.90 -0.02 -10.37
CA GLY A 173 17.45 -1.37 -10.11
C GLY A 173 15.95 -1.46 -9.80
N PHE A 174 15.14 -0.47 -10.21
CA PHE A 174 13.71 -0.45 -10.00
C PHE A 174 12.97 -1.09 -11.16
N GLY A 175 12.12 -2.08 -10.87
CA GLY A 175 11.27 -2.74 -11.84
C GLY A 175 10.10 -1.87 -12.30
N ALA A 176 9.52 -2.21 -13.45
CA ALA A 176 8.31 -1.57 -13.96
C ALA A 176 7.09 -1.90 -13.08
N ASP A 177 6.13 -0.97 -13.06
CA ASP A 177 4.82 -1.23 -12.47
C ASP A 177 4.13 -2.40 -13.19
N ARG A 178 3.42 -3.25 -12.45
CA ARG A 178 2.53 -4.26 -13.02
C ARG A 178 1.21 -3.60 -13.39
N PRO A 179 0.83 -3.62 -14.69
CA PRO A 179 -0.35 -2.89 -15.13
C PRO A 179 -1.67 -3.56 -14.75
N HIS A 180 -1.65 -4.85 -14.38
CA HIS A 180 -2.85 -5.65 -14.16
C HIS A 180 -2.83 -6.35 -12.79
N ALA A 181 -4.03 -6.47 -12.21
CA ALA A 181 -4.39 -7.38 -11.15
C ALA A 181 -5.25 -8.52 -11.73
N THR A 182 -5.37 -9.61 -11.03
CA THR A 182 -6.13 -10.78 -11.46
C THR A 182 -7.43 -10.87 -10.66
N VAL A 183 -8.53 -11.25 -11.32
CA VAL A 183 -9.75 -11.72 -10.66
C VAL A 183 -9.98 -13.16 -11.07
N SER A 184 -10.02 -14.04 -10.10
CA SER A 184 -10.37 -15.46 -10.30
C SER A 184 -11.74 -15.75 -9.71
N VAL A 185 -12.50 -16.62 -10.35
CA VAL A 185 -13.77 -17.10 -9.85
C VAL A 185 -13.64 -18.59 -9.57
N TRP A 186 -14.00 -18.96 -8.35
CA TRP A 186 -13.88 -20.32 -7.86
C TRP A 186 -15.25 -20.87 -7.54
N TRP A 187 -15.49 -22.10 -7.92
CA TRP A 187 -16.62 -22.89 -7.49
C TRP A 187 -16.22 -23.84 -6.37
N SER A 188 -17.11 -24.01 -5.37
CA SER A 188 -17.00 -25.07 -4.37
C SER A 188 -18.38 -25.69 -4.05
N GLY A 189 -18.41 -27.02 -3.92
CA GLY A 189 -19.65 -27.75 -3.67
C GLY A 189 -19.49 -29.26 -3.85
N ASP A 190 -20.62 -29.96 -3.87
CA ASP A 190 -20.72 -31.35 -4.22
C ASP A 190 -21.49 -31.46 -5.54
N ALA A 191 -20.82 -31.77 -6.64
CA ALA A 191 -21.42 -31.78 -7.97
C ALA A 191 -22.55 -32.82 -8.13
N ASP A 192 -22.61 -33.82 -7.27
CA ASP A 192 -23.58 -34.93 -7.33
C ASP A 192 -24.79 -34.71 -6.40
N ASP A 193 -24.65 -33.91 -5.33
CA ASP A 193 -25.71 -33.71 -4.34
C ASP A 193 -25.69 -32.31 -3.69
N ALA A 194 -26.62 -31.47 -4.11
CA ALA A 194 -26.76 -30.08 -3.63
C ALA A 194 -26.95 -29.97 -2.10
N VAL A 195 -27.48 -31.02 -1.45
CA VAL A 195 -27.65 -31.05 0.02
C VAL A 195 -26.31 -30.97 0.76
N ASN A 196 -25.23 -31.44 0.13
CA ASN A 196 -23.92 -31.47 0.72
C ASN A 196 -23.14 -30.16 0.54
N ASP A 197 -23.58 -29.22 -0.30
CA ASP A 197 -22.85 -28.00 -0.63
C ASP A 197 -22.48 -27.14 0.57
N GLU A 198 -23.30 -27.14 1.64
CA GLU A 198 -23.01 -26.38 2.84
C GLU A 198 -21.72 -26.85 3.54
N ALA A 199 -21.35 -28.13 3.36
CA ALA A 199 -20.08 -28.65 3.87
C ALA A 199 -18.85 -28.06 3.15
N TYR A 200 -19.05 -27.52 1.94
CA TYR A 200 -18.02 -26.93 1.08
C TYR A 200 -18.13 -25.40 1.00
N LYS A 201 -18.91 -24.80 1.89
CA LYS A 201 -18.97 -23.34 2.01
C LYS A 201 -17.55 -22.78 2.19
N PRO A 202 -17.16 -21.74 1.44
CA PRO A 202 -15.81 -21.17 1.49
C PRO A 202 -15.36 -20.83 2.90
N THR A 203 -14.21 -21.35 3.31
CA THR A 203 -13.59 -21.14 4.62
C THR A 203 -12.10 -20.94 4.46
N GLY A 204 -11.53 -20.05 5.31
CA GLY A 204 -10.11 -19.71 5.25
C GLY A 204 -9.82 -18.60 4.24
N ALA A 205 -8.71 -17.89 4.46
CA ALA A 205 -8.35 -16.72 3.65
C ALA A 205 -7.81 -17.08 2.27
N GLU A 206 -7.15 -18.24 2.16
CA GLU A 206 -6.47 -18.67 0.94
C GLU A 206 -7.38 -19.56 0.09
N VAL A 207 -7.25 -19.43 -1.21
CA VAL A 207 -7.92 -20.28 -2.18
C VAL A 207 -7.42 -21.74 -2.01
N PRO A 208 -8.32 -22.75 -1.93
CA PRO A 208 -7.92 -24.14 -1.84
C PRO A 208 -7.26 -24.65 -3.14
N ALA A 209 -6.56 -25.77 -3.07
CA ALA A 209 -6.12 -26.46 -4.26
C ALA A 209 -7.34 -27.04 -5.00
N GLU A 210 -7.26 -27.15 -6.33
CA GLU A 210 -8.31 -27.79 -7.12
C GLU A 210 -8.45 -29.28 -6.75
N ASP A 211 -9.69 -29.69 -6.53
CA ASP A 211 -10.09 -31.09 -6.29
C ASP A 211 -11.53 -31.33 -6.82
N GLU A 212 -12.16 -32.41 -6.41
CA GLU A 212 -13.53 -32.74 -6.82
C GLU A 212 -14.59 -31.76 -6.29
N HIS A 213 -14.25 -30.98 -5.23
CA HIS A 213 -15.16 -30.05 -4.57
C HIS A 213 -14.75 -28.57 -4.76
N HIS A 214 -13.58 -28.30 -5.33
CA HIS A 214 -13.05 -26.96 -5.55
C HIS A 214 -12.48 -26.84 -6.96
N ARG A 215 -13.04 -25.94 -7.75
CA ARG A 215 -12.67 -25.78 -9.16
C ARG A 215 -12.51 -24.30 -9.54
N LEU A 216 -11.44 -23.99 -10.25
CA LEU A 216 -11.31 -22.71 -10.91
C LEU A 216 -12.29 -22.61 -12.08
N VAL A 217 -13.22 -21.67 -12.03
CA VAL A 217 -14.16 -21.36 -13.12
C VAL A 217 -13.47 -20.58 -14.22
N GLY A 218 -12.66 -19.61 -13.84
CA GLY A 218 -11.85 -18.81 -14.75
C GLY A 218 -11.03 -17.75 -14.04
N SER A 219 -10.13 -17.13 -14.81
CA SER A 219 -9.25 -16.06 -14.32
C SER A 219 -9.08 -15.02 -15.41
N TRP A 220 -9.17 -13.74 -15.03
CA TRP A 220 -9.11 -12.60 -15.94
C TRP A 220 -8.24 -11.50 -15.33
N GLU A 221 -7.77 -10.61 -16.17
CA GLU A 221 -7.01 -9.44 -15.73
C GLU A 221 -7.88 -8.18 -15.74
N ILE A 222 -7.72 -7.35 -14.69
CA ILE A 222 -8.29 -6.01 -14.62
C ILE A 222 -7.19 -4.99 -14.39
N PRO A 223 -7.38 -3.70 -14.70
CA PRO A 223 -6.36 -2.69 -14.48
C PRO A 223 -5.95 -2.57 -12.99
N ALA A 224 -4.64 -2.63 -12.71
CA ALA A 224 -4.08 -2.43 -11.37
C ALA A 224 -4.02 -0.93 -11.03
N ARG A 225 -5.16 -0.34 -10.67
CA ARG A 225 -5.31 1.08 -10.33
C ARG A 225 -6.48 1.31 -9.38
N ASN A 226 -6.50 2.49 -8.77
CA ASN A 226 -7.65 2.93 -7.96
C ASN A 226 -8.91 3.05 -8.82
N GLY A 227 -10.03 2.62 -8.27
CA GLY A 227 -11.32 2.73 -8.93
C GLY A 227 -12.31 1.66 -8.50
N THR A 228 -13.53 1.77 -9.02
CA THR A 228 -14.57 0.75 -8.88
C THR A 228 -14.77 0.10 -10.25
N PHE A 229 -14.67 -1.22 -10.27
CA PHE A 229 -14.76 -2.05 -11.46
C PHE A 229 -15.98 -2.96 -11.33
N LYS A 230 -16.82 -2.97 -12.37
CA LYS A 230 -17.80 -4.04 -12.53
C LYS A 230 -17.13 -5.21 -13.23
N PHE A 231 -17.32 -6.41 -12.72
CA PHE A 231 -16.68 -7.62 -13.25
C PHE A 231 -17.72 -8.72 -13.46
N GLY A 232 -17.71 -9.39 -14.62
CA GLY A 232 -18.77 -10.29 -15.04
C GLY A 232 -19.90 -9.58 -15.79
N ALA A 233 -20.95 -10.31 -16.16
CA ALA A 233 -22.14 -9.84 -16.88
C ALA A 233 -21.80 -9.00 -18.14
N GLY A 234 -20.79 -9.44 -18.92
CA GLY A 234 -20.37 -8.77 -20.15
C GLY A 234 -19.52 -7.51 -19.94
N SER A 235 -19.03 -7.21 -18.72
CA SER A 235 -18.01 -6.18 -18.50
C SER A 235 -16.72 -6.54 -19.22
N LEU A 236 -15.91 -5.53 -19.54
CA LEU A 236 -14.64 -5.76 -20.25
C LEU A 236 -13.51 -5.99 -19.26
N ASP A 237 -12.65 -6.96 -19.55
CA ASP A 237 -11.38 -7.16 -18.86
C ASP A 237 -10.32 -6.11 -19.26
N ALA A 238 -9.09 -6.28 -18.77
CA ALA A 238 -7.98 -5.36 -19.10
C ALA A 238 -7.58 -5.38 -20.58
N HIS A 239 -7.95 -6.42 -21.32
CA HIS A 239 -7.64 -6.59 -22.74
C HIS A 239 -8.80 -6.17 -23.66
N GLY A 240 -9.93 -5.75 -23.05
CA GLY A 240 -11.13 -5.32 -23.79
C GLY A 240 -12.03 -6.47 -24.22
N GLU A 241 -11.83 -7.68 -23.66
CA GLU A 241 -12.66 -8.84 -23.92
C GLU A 241 -13.83 -8.91 -22.92
N PRO A 242 -15.05 -9.28 -23.36
CA PRO A 242 -16.19 -9.38 -22.48
C PRO A 242 -16.06 -10.59 -21.53
N VAL A 243 -16.32 -10.36 -20.24
CA VAL A 243 -16.27 -11.37 -19.20
C VAL A 243 -17.68 -11.89 -18.93
N HIS A 244 -17.91 -13.18 -19.19
CA HIS A 244 -19.15 -13.89 -18.90
C HIS A 244 -18.88 -15.02 -17.92
N ILE A 245 -19.55 -14.97 -16.76
CA ILE A 245 -19.41 -15.97 -15.69
C ILE A 245 -20.80 -16.57 -15.47
N VAL A 246 -21.01 -17.74 -16.01
CA VAL A 246 -22.28 -18.46 -15.89
C VAL A 246 -22.15 -19.53 -14.82
N ALA A 247 -23.07 -19.53 -13.85
CA ALA A 247 -23.17 -20.60 -12.87
C ALA A 247 -23.60 -21.88 -13.55
N ASP A 248 -22.68 -22.78 -13.86
CA ASP A 248 -22.91 -24.02 -14.62
C ASP A 248 -23.40 -25.18 -13.74
N GLN A 249 -23.32 -25.02 -12.40
CA GLN A 249 -23.80 -26.01 -11.42
C GLN A 249 -24.14 -25.33 -10.08
N HIS A 250 -24.87 -26.04 -9.21
CA HIS A 250 -25.15 -25.58 -7.84
C HIS A 250 -23.87 -25.55 -7.00
N GLY A 251 -23.88 -24.85 -5.86
CA GLY A 251 -22.72 -24.69 -4.98
C GLY A 251 -22.45 -23.24 -4.67
N TRP A 252 -21.23 -22.96 -4.31
CA TRP A 252 -20.74 -21.62 -3.97
C TRP A 252 -19.83 -21.12 -5.07
N TYR A 253 -20.03 -19.89 -5.50
CA TYR A 253 -19.11 -19.17 -6.40
C TYR A 253 -18.48 -18.01 -5.65
N VAL A 254 -17.15 -17.92 -5.68
CA VAL A 254 -16.37 -16.91 -4.96
C VAL A 254 -15.50 -16.14 -5.93
N PHE A 255 -15.55 -14.82 -5.83
CA PHE A 255 -14.67 -13.92 -6.56
C PHE A 255 -13.45 -13.60 -5.70
N VAL A 256 -12.26 -13.75 -6.24
CA VAL A 256 -11.01 -13.44 -5.55
C VAL A 256 -10.18 -12.50 -6.40
N TRP A 257 -9.99 -11.29 -5.92
CA TRP A 257 -9.09 -10.32 -6.52
C TRP A 257 -7.68 -10.50 -5.94
N GLU A 258 -6.66 -10.42 -6.79
CA GLU A 258 -5.26 -10.53 -6.40
C GLU A 258 -4.38 -9.56 -7.19
N PHE A 259 -3.47 -8.91 -6.49
CA PHE A 259 -2.35 -8.18 -7.07
C PHE A 259 -1.04 -8.78 -6.57
N ALA A 260 -0.21 -9.27 -7.48
CA ALA A 260 1.03 -9.97 -7.14
C ALA A 260 2.13 -9.06 -6.55
N GLY A 261 1.89 -7.74 -6.51
CA GLY A 261 2.87 -6.76 -6.06
C GLY A 261 3.91 -6.42 -7.12
N ASP A 262 4.57 -5.30 -6.91
CA ASP A 262 5.74 -4.81 -7.65
C ASP A 262 6.66 -4.02 -6.73
N ASP A 263 7.61 -3.26 -7.27
CA ASP A 263 8.54 -2.48 -6.45
C ASP A 263 7.86 -1.34 -5.70
N ARG A 264 6.75 -0.78 -6.22
CA ARG A 264 6.05 0.38 -5.63
C ARG A 264 4.85 -0.01 -4.77
N VAL A 265 4.29 -1.19 -4.99
CA VAL A 265 3.07 -1.65 -4.33
C VAL A 265 3.25 -3.06 -3.79
N MET A 266 2.80 -3.29 -2.57
CA MET A 266 2.85 -4.61 -1.94
C MET A 266 1.83 -5.56 -2.56
N PRO A 267 2.10 -6.89 -2.54
CA PRO A 267 1.10 -7.88 -2.89
C PRO A 267 -0.13 -7.75 -1.99
N ALA A 268 -1.29 -7.96 -2.57
CA ALA A 268 -2.57 -7.95 -1.85
C ALA A 268 -3.58 -8.88 -2.53
N ALA A 269 -4.46 -9.46 -1.74
CA ALA A 269 -5.55 -10.28 -2.24
C ALA A 269 -6.79 -10.09 -1.36
N SER A 270 -7.98 -10.26 -1.93
CA SER A 270 -9.20 -10.47 -1.17
C SER A 270 -9.21 -11.88 -0.56
N ARG A 271 -10.08 -12.10 0.41
CA ARG A 271 -10.14 -13.38 1.13
C ARG A 271 -11.12 -14.33 0.45
N TYR A 272 -10.76 -15.60 0.34
CA TYR A 272 -11.62 -16.64 -0.21
C TYR A 272 -12.90 -16.86 0.62
N ASP A 273 -12.86 -16.64 1.94
CA ASP A 273 -13.99 -16.82 2.85
C ASP A 273 -14.84 -15.56 3.07
N ASP A 274 -14.60 -14.49 2.28
CA ASP A 274 -15.38 -13.26 2.41
C ASP A 274 -16.85 -13.51 2.01
N ALA A 275 -17.74 -13.18 2.94
CA ALA A 275 -19.17 -13.37 2.75
C ALA A 275 -19.76 -12.44 1.66
N TRP A 276 -19.12 -11.30 1.42
CA TRP A 276 -19.54 -10.34 0.41
C TRP A 276 -19.10 -10.71 -1.01
N GLU A 277 -18.13 -11.62 -1.14
CA GLU A 277 -17.56 -12.04 -2.42
C GLU A 277 -18.08 -13.39 -2.91
N ARG A 278 -19.14 -13.93 -2.29
CA ARG A 278 -19.67 -15.25 -2.65
C ARG A 278 -21.15 -15.22 -3.00
N THR A 279 -21.50 -16.06 -3.98
CA THR A 279 -22.87 -16.34 -4.40
C THR A 279 -23.20 -17.79 -4.13
N ARG A 280 -24.32 -18.07 -3.43
CA ARG A 280 -24.91 -19.39 -3.34
C ARG A 280 -25.75 -19.65 -4.57
N VAL A 281 -25.48 -20.74 -5.28
CA VAL A 281 -26.23 -21.14 -6.48
C VAL A 281 -27.03 -22.38 -6.18
N PHE A 282 -28.33 -22.34 -6.50
CA PHE A 282 -29.33 -23.40 -6.26
C PHE A 282 -29.73 -24.08 -7.57
N GLU A 283 -30.21 -25.31 -7.46
CA GLU A 283 -30.87 -25.98 -8.57
C GLU A 283 -32.17 -25.25 -9.00
N PRO A 284 -32.57 -25.31 -10.27
CA PRO A 284 -33.81 -24.70 -10.72
C PRO A 284 -35.02 -25.27 -9.97
N GLY A 285 -35.76 -24.41 -9.26
CA GLY A 285 -36.98 -24.76 -8.52
C GLY A 285 -36.79 -24.98 -7.02
N GLU A 286 -35.58 -24.91 -6.51
CA GLU A 286 -35.32 -24.75 -5.07
C GLU A 286 -35.67 -23.33 -4.61
N PRO A 287 -36.23 -23.14 -3.39
CA PRO A 287 -36.49 -21.82 -2.85
C PRO A 287 -35.15 -21.12 -2.53
N GLU A 288 -34.99 -19.88 -2.96
CA GLU A 288 -33.89 -19.03 -2.56
C GLU A 288 -34.01 -18.73 -1.06
N GLU A 289 -33.09 -19.19 -0.26
CA GLU A 289 -32.85 -18.62 1.08
C GLU A 289 -31.79 -17.55 0.97
N PRO A 290 -32.15 -16.26 1.03
CA PRO A 290 -31.16 -15.18 0.98
C PRO A 290 -30.32 -15.23 2.26
N GLU A 291 -29.06 -15.63 2.17
CA GLU A 291 -28.09 -15.36 3.21
C GLU A 291 -27.72 -13.87 3.16
N GLU A 292 -28.29 -13.08 4.06
CA GLU A 292 -27.73 -11.76 4.32
C GLU A 292 -26.33 -11.97 4.92
N PRO A 293 -25.28 -11.31 4.36
CA PRO A 293 -23.96 -11.37 4.93
C PRO A 293 -24.00 -10.90 6.38
N VAL A 294 -23.69 -11.79 7.31
CA VAL A 294 -23.55 -11.40 8.71
C VAL A 294 -22.21 -10.72 8.83
N GLU A 295 -22.20 -9.41 9.00
CA GLU A 295 -21.00 -8.70 9.46
C GLU A 295 -20.53 -9.37 10.76
N SER A 296 -19.47 -10.16 10.67
CA SER A 296 -18.73 -10.52 11.87
C SER A 296 -18.01 -9.25 12.33
N GLU A 297 -18.31 -8.75 13.51
CA GLU A 297 -17.68 -7.56 14.11
C GLU A 297 -16.13 -7.63 14.17
N GLU A 298 -15.52 -8.76 13.76
CA GLU A 298 -14.08 -9.00 13.79
C GLU A 298 -13.35 -8.85 12.43
N GLN A 299 -14.06 -8.58 11.31
CA GLN A 299 -13.45 -8.61 9.96
C GLN A 299 -13.56 -7.32 9.16
N LEU A 300 -13.62 -6.19 9.81
CA LEU A 300 -13.16 -4.98 9.14
C LEU A 300 -11.64 -5.11 8.96
N PRO A 301 -11.12 -5.09 7.71
CA PRO A 301 -9.69 -4.97 7.54
C PRO A 301 -9.28 -3.69 8.27
N HIS A 302 -8.49 -3.81 9.34
CA HIS A 302 -7.88 -2.68 10.03
C HIS A 302 -6.87 -1.99 9.10
N THR A 303 -7.34 -1.40 8.04
CA THR A 303 -6.62 -0.49 7.14
C THR A 303 -7.25 0.89 7.16
N GLY A 304 -7.76 1.29 8.30
CA GLY A 304 -8.07 2.67 8.62
C GLY A 304 -7.31 3.05 9.87
N ILE A 305 -6.61 4.17 9.84
CA ILE A 305 -6.15 4.86 11.03
C ILE A 305 -7.32 4.87 12.01
N SER A 306 -7.21 4.11 13.11
CA SER A 306 -8.07 4.28 14.28
C SER A 306 -7.91 5.73 14.75
N MET A 307 -8.70 6.64 14.21
CA MET A 307 -9.05 7.82 14.95
C MET A 307 -9.97 7.35 16.08
N VAL A 308 -9.40 6.75 17.10
CA VAL A 308 -9.99 6.77 18.42
C VAL A 308 -9.91 8.23 18.85
N MET A 309 -10.87 9.03 18.42
CA MET A 309 -11.22 10.24 19.15
C MET A 309 -11.76 9.73 20.48
N PRO A 310 -11.07 9.94 21.60
CA PRO A 310 -11.66 9.60 22.89
C PRO A 310 -12.95 10.43 23.01
N SER A 311 -14.05 9.76 23.24
CA SER A 311 -15.40 10.35 23.40
C SER A 311 -15.46 11.48 24.43
N ALA A 312 -14.41 11.66 25.23
CA ALA A 312 -14.24 12.74 26.21
C ALA A 312 -14.01 14.13 25.57
N VAL A 313 -13.52 14.24 24.29
CA VAL A 313 -13.29 15.53 23.65
C VAL A 313 -14.57 16.05 23.01
N ALA A 314 -15.47 15.18 22.54
CA ALA A 314 -16.75 15.59 21.95
C ALA A 314 -17.69 16.23 22.98
N VAL A 315 -17.65 15.79 24.25
CA VAL A 315 -18.45 16.37 25.34
C VAL A 315 -17.92 17.75 25.76
N ALA A 316 -16.60 17.99 25.67
CA ALA A 316 -16.00 19.27 26.02
C ALA A 316 -16.36 20.40 25.00
N PHE A 317 -16.48 20.08 23.71
CA PHE A 317 -16.88 21.05 22.70
C PHE A 317 -18.37 21.45 22.78
N LEU A 318 -19.25 20.52 23.18
CA LEU A 318 -20.67 20.81 23.39
C LEU A 318 -20.88 21.68 24.65
N SER A 319 -20.10 21.51 25.70
CA SER A 319 -20.18 22.32 26.93
C SER A 319 -19.68 23.75 26.74
N VAL A 320 -18.61 23.96 25.93
CA VAL A 320 -18.09 25.30 25.60
C VAL A 320 -19.06 26.05 24.67
N GLY A 321 -19.69 25.35 23.72
CA GLY A 321 -20.72 25.94 22.82
C GLY A 321 -21.94 26.43 23.59
N CYS A 322 -22.46 25.68 24.54
CA CYS A 322 -23.58 26.05 25.38
C CYS A 322 -23.28 27.23 26.32
N THR A 323 -22.06 27.30 26.84
CA THR A 323 -21.63 28.38 27.73
C THR A 323 -21.48 29.71 26.98
N MET A 324 -20.98 29.69 25.74
CA MET A 324 -20.87 30.86 24.89
C MET A 324 -22.25 31.40 24.45
N LEU A 325 -23.21 30.51 24.16
CA LEU A 325 -24.59 30.94 23.85
C LEU A 325 -25.30 31.59 25.04
N ALA A 326 -25.03 31.12 26.26
CA ALA A 326 -25.57 31.72 27.47
C ALA A 326 -24.99 33.12 27.77
N ILE A 327 -23.71 33.34 27.49
CA ILE A 327 -23.02 34.63 27.69
C ILE A 327 -23.52 35.68 26.65
N VAL A 328 -23.72 35.27 25.40
CA VAL A 328 -24.20 36.16 24.34
C VAL A 328 -25.64 36.57 24.59
N LYS A 329 -26.49 35.69 25.14
CA LYS A 329 -27.89 36.00 25.45
C LYS A 329 -28.03 36.89 26.69
N ARG A 330 -27.06 36.93 27.59
CA ARG A 330 -27.05 37.79 28.78
C ARG A 330 -26.55 39.23 28.52
N ARG A 331 -25.88 39.48 27.38
CA ARG A 331 -25.42 40.82 26.96
C ARG A 331 -26.44 41.59 26.09
N ARG A 332 -27.59 40.98 25.75
CA ARG A 332 -28.66 41.60 24.97
C ARG A 332 -29.95 41.83 25.73
N ARG A 333 -29.84 41.89 27.08
CA ARG A 333 -30.91 42.42 27.95
C ARG A 333 -30.41 43.60 28.75
#